data_37c7507b1442c835bf07ba6f2a2002b8
#
_entry.id   37c7507b1442c835bf07ba6f2a2002b8
#
_cell.length_a   1.000
_cell.length_b   1.000
_cell.length_c   1.000
_cell.angle_alpha   90.00
_cell.angle_beta   90.00
_cell.angle_gamma   90.00
#
_symmetry.space_group_name_H-M   'P 1'
#
loop_
_entity.id
_entity.type
_entity.pdbx_description
1 polymer ?
#
loop_
_entity_poly.entity_id
_entity_poly.type
_entity_poly.pdbx_seq_one_letter_code
_entity_poly.pdbx_strand_id
1 'polypeptide(L)'
;LGCPKALVDSERILTQLRSEGYDIVPSYDSADVVVVNTCGFIDSAVTESLDAIGEAMNQNGKVIVTGCLGKRPEQIREAYPNVLAVSGPQDYQSVMEAVHAALPPKHDPFVDLVPDYGIKLTPRHYAYLKISEGCNHHCSFCIIPSMRGKLVSRPVDEVLREAERLVRGGVRELLVVSQDTSAYGVDVKYAEKMWRDKAYQTRLKALCEGLSELDAWVRMHYVYPYPHVDDVVPLMAENRILPYLDIPFQHASPRILRLMKRPGAVEKTLERVQNWRRIAPDITVRSTFIVGFPGETEAEFEELLSFLDEAQLDRVGAFAYSPVEGATANNLPDLVPEEVKQERLARFMEKQAQISASRLEAKIGTVQQCLVDAIEGDIAVARSKADAPEIDGLVHIQNADQVALRVGEFVDVEITESDEHDLYGDALPPTTRPAFDLKVL
;
A
#
# COMPACT_ATOMS: atom_id res chain seq x y z
N LEU A 1 12.87 5.77 -0.07
CA LEU A 1 12.94 4.33 -0.28
C LEU A 1 11.87 3.60 0.51
N GLY A 2 11.44 2.43 0.04
CA GLY A 2 10.57 1.51 0.77
C GLY A 2 9.11 1.52 0.34
N CYS A 3 8.20 1.27 1.29
CA CYS A 3 6.79 0.98 1.05
C CYS A 3 5.90 2.24 1.13
N PRO A 4 4.60 2.17 0.75
CA PRO A 4 3.65 3.29 0.88
C PRO A 4 3.61 3.95 2.26
N LYS A 5 3.86 3.19 3.34
CA LYS A 5 3.94 3.75 4.70
C LYS A 5 5.16 4.66 4.90
N ALA A 6 6.32 4.28 4.32
CA ALA A 6 7.52 5.13 4.34
C ALA A 6 7.34 6.36 3.45
N LEU A 7 6.60 6.26 2.34
CA LEU A 7 6.25 7.40 1.50
C LEU A 7 5.45 8.44 2.29
N VAL A 8 4.40 8.04 3.02
CA VAL A 8 3.63 8.96 3.90
C VAL A 8 4.53 9.58 4.97
N ASP A 9 5.51 8.83 5.52
CA ASP A 9 6.47 9.38 6.47
C ASP A 9 7.32 10.47 5.81
N SER A 10 7.78 10.26 4.57
CA SER A 10 8.52 11.27 3.79
C SER A 10 7.67 12.51 3.49
N GLU A 11 6.41 12.34 3.08
CA GLU A 11 5.49 13.46 2.82
C GLU A 11 5.28 14.33 4.07
N ARG A 12 5.20 13.72 5.25
CA ARG A 12 5.11 14.44 6.54
C ARG A 12 6.38 15.22 6.85
N ILE A 13 7.55 14.59 6.68
CA ILE A 13 8.84 15.28 6.88
C ILE A 13 8.95 16.48 5.93
N LEU A 14 8.67 16.29 4.65
CA LEU A 14 8.72 17.37 3.65
C LEU A 14 7.72 18.49 3.95
N THR A 15 6.51 18.14 4.37
CA THR A 15 5.48 19.11 4.77
C THR A 15 5.97 19.97 5.94
N GLN A 16 6.57 19.35 6.96
CA GLN A 16 7.09 20.06 8.12
C GLN A 16 8.31 20.94 7.75
N LEU A 17 9.27 20.40 6.99
CA LEU A 17 10.41 21.17 6.49
C LEU A 17 9.95 22.40 5.71
N ARG A 18 8.99 22.24 4.80
CA ARG A 18 8.46 23.35 4.01
C ARG A 18 7.75 24.38 4.88
N SER A 19 6.97 23.97 5.89
CA SER A 19 6.28 24.86 6.82
C SER A 19 7.26 25.64 7.73
N GLU A 20 8.51 25.18 7.85
CA GLU A 20 9.56 25.82 8.62
C GLU A 20 10.56 26.63 7.74
N GLY A 21 10.22 26.83 6.46
CA GLY A 21 10.96 27.69 5.53
C GLY A 21 12.12 27.04 4.79
N TYR A 22 12.16 25.69 4.74
CA TYR A 22 13.15 24.99 3.92
C TYR A 22 12.66 24.79 2.50
N ASP A 23 13.54 25.01 1.54
CA ASP A 23 13.30 24.66 0.14
C ASP A 23 13.63 23.19 -0.13
N ILE A 24 12.77 22.57 -0.95
CA ILE A 24 12.98 21.20 -1.43
C ILE A 24 13.58 21.29 -2.84
N VAL A 25 14.76 20.73 -3.00
CA VAL A 25 15.54 20.80 -4.25
C VAL A 25 15.59 19.43 -4.95
N PRO A 26 15.73 19.38 -6.29
CA PRO A 26 15.60 18.15 -7.05
C PRO A 26 16.85 17.26 -7.07
N SER A 27 18.00 17.71 -6.56
CA SER A 27 19.26 16.97 -6.64
C SER A 27 20.10 17.07 -5.37
N TYR A 28 20.95 16.10 -5.13
CA TYR A 28 21.80 16.03 -3.93
C TYR A 28 22.84 17.14 -3.87
N ASP A 29 23.43 17.49 -5.00
CA ASP A 29 24.48 18.52 -5.12
C ASP A 29 23.95 19.94 -4.90
N SER A 30 22.67 20.18 -5.13
CA SER A 30 22.02 21.46 -4.87
C SER A 30 21.46 21.57 -3.45
N ALA A 31 21.45 20.49 -2.68
CA ALA A 31 20.93 20.47 -1.31
C ALA A 31 21.99 20.87 -0.29
N ASP A 32 21.60 21.63 0.73
CA ASP A 32 22.46 21.91 1.91
C ASP A 32 22.53 20.68 2.84
N VAL A 33 21.48 19.86 2.89
CA VAL A 33 21.34 18.63 3.69
C VAL A 33 20.46 17.65 2.94
N VAL A 34 20.81 16.37 2.99
CA VAL A 34 20.01 15.26 2.41
C VAL A 34 19.40 14.42 3.52
N VAL A 35 18.11 14.14 3.45
CA VAL A 35 17.43 13.19 4.34
C VAL A 35 17.12 11.92 3.56
N VAL A 36 17.69 10.77 3.97
CA VAL A 36 17.44 9.46 3.37
C VAL A 36 16.47 8.67 4.25
N ASN A 37 15.25 8.46 3.77
CA ASN A 37 14.27 7.59 4.43
C ASN A 37 14.45 6.16 3.93
N THR A 38 14.78 5.24 4.84
CA THR A 38 15.29 3.90 4.53
C THR A 38 14.31 2.78 4.79
N CYS A 39 14.45 1.68 4.05
CA CYS A 39 13.83 0.40 4.32
C CYS A 39 14.82 -0.55 5.03
N GLY A 40 14.32 -1.42 5.90
CA GLY A 40 15.15 -2.39 6.65
C GLY A 40 14.43 -3.73 6.81
N PHE A 41 13.43 -4.01 5.95
CA PHE A 41 12.55 -5.17 6.14
C PHE A 41 13.18 -6.47 5.64
N ILE A 42 13.76 -6.47 4.44
CA ILE A 42 14.47 -7.61 3.84
C ILE A 42 15.88 -7.19 3.45
N ASP A 43 16.78 -8.16 3.30
CA ASP A 43 18.20 -7.89 3.08
C ASP A 43 18.46 -7.07 1.80
N SER A 44 17.73 -7.34 0.72
CA SER A 44 17.83 -6.55 -0.52
C SER A 44 17.45 -5.07 -0.31
N ALA A 45 16.42 -4.79 0.49
CA ALA A 45 16.02 -3.43 0.81
C ALA A 45 17.01 -2.74 1.77
N VAL A 46 17.70 -3.51 2.62
CA VAL A 46 18.82 -3.00 3.44
C VAL A 46 19.98 -2.59 2.54
N THR A 47 20.34 -3.43 1.58
CA THR A 47 21.41 -3.14 0.60
C THR A 47 21.07 -1.88 -0.20
N GLU A 48 19.89 -1.80 -0.79
CA GLU A 48 19.41 -0.63 -1.53
C GLU A 48 19.46 0.65 -0.66
N SER A 49 19.08 0.54 0.61
CA SER A 49 19.12 1.68 1.53
C SER A 49 20.55 2.12 1.84
N LEU A 50 21.46 1.20 2.04
CA LEU A 50 22.89 1.51 2.24
C LEU A 50 23.52 2.12 0.99
N ASP A 51 23.20 1.61 -0.19
CA ASP A 51 23.68 2.15 -1.47
C ASP A 51 23.19 3.59 -1.66
N ALA A 52 21.92 3.89 -1.38
CA ALA A 52 21.37 5.24 -1.46
C ALA A 52 22.01 6.20 -0.44
N ILE A 53 22.31 5.73 0.78
CA ILE A 53 23.08 6.53 1.76
C ILE A 53 24.47 6.83 1.19
N GLY A 54 25.16 5.83 0.61
CA GLY A 54 26.47 5.98 -0.01
C GLY A 54 26.47 6.99 -1.16
N GLU A 55 25.45 6.93 -2.03
CA GLU A 55 25.29 7.90 -3.10
C GLU A 55 25.11 9.32 -2.55
N ALA A 56 24.22 9.52 -1.59
CA ALA A 56 23.98 10.81 -0.96
C ALA A 56 25.25 11.34 -0.25
N MET A 57 26.01 10.47 0.43
CA MET A 57 27.27 10.82 1.08
C MET A 57 28.33 11.26 0.07
N ASN A 58 28.42 10.58 -1.08
CA ASN A 58 29.40 10.90 -2.12
C ASN A 58 29.08 12.20 -2.84
N GLN A 59 27.81 12.52 -3.06
CA GLN A 59 27.39 13.70 -3.80
C GLN A 59 27.22 14.94 -2.92
N ASN A 60 26.79 14.79 -1.68
CA ASN A 60 26.52 15.91 -0.76
C ASN A 60 27.39 15.90 0.51
N GLY A 61 27.55 14.75 1.14
CA GLY A 61 28.35 14.56 2.37
C GLY A 61 27.63 14.94 3.67
N LYS A 62 26.50 15.65 3.63
CA LYS A 62 25.68 16.03 4.81
C LYS A 62 24.38 15.23 4.81
N VAL A 63 24.40 14.03 5.32
CA VAL A 63 23.29 13.09 5.24
C VAL A 63 22.72 12.79 6.63
N ILE A 64 21.40 12.88 6.73
CA ILE A 64 20.59 12.44 7.87
C ILE A 64 19.84 11.19 7.41
N VAL A 65 19.88 10.12 8.21
CA VAL A 65 19.22 8.85 7.90
C VAL A 65 18.03 8.65 8.82
N THR A 66 16.90 8.25 8.26
CA THR A 66 15.70 7.89 9.02
C THR A 66 15.04 6.64 8.44
N GLY A 67 13.95 6.19 9.03
CA GLY A 67 13.17 5.05 8.54
C GLY A 67 13.51 3.73 9.20
N CYS A 68 13.09 2.63 8.57
CA CYS A 68 13.13 1.30 9.21
C CYS A 68 14.55 0.82 9.50
N LEU A 69 15.52 1.05 8.60
CA LEU A 69 16.92 0.70 8.82
C LEU A 69 17.55 1.54 9.95
N GLY A 70 17.02 2.74 10.22
CA GLY A 70 17.47 3.59 11.33
C GLY A 70 17.30 2.97 12.72
N LYS A 71 16.56 1.86 12.85
CA LYS A 71 16.53 1.03 14.08
C LYS A 71 17.79 0.19 14.30
N ARG A 72 18.69 0.15 13.32
CA ARG A 72 20.01 -0.51 13.39
C ARG A 72 21.11 0.54 13.14
N PRO A 73 21.25 1.54 14.01
CA PRO A 73 22.16 2.66 13.79
C PRO A 73 23.63 2.22 13.70
N GLU A 74 24.00 1.10 14.36
CA GLU A 74 25.34 0.56 14.30
C GLU A 74 25.69 0.13 12.87
N GLN A 75 24.80 -0.58 12.18
CA GLN A 75 25.00 -1.05 10.81
C GLN A 75 25.20 0.13 9.83
N ILE A 76 24.43 1.22 10.01
CA ILE A 76 24.59 2.42 9.20
C ILE A 76 25.93 3.11 9.49
N ARG A 77 26.28 3.28 10.77
CA ARG A 77 27.52 3.97 11.19
C ARG A 77 28.79 3.18 10.90
N GLU A 78 28.69 1.85 10.85
CA GLU A 78 29.81 0.99 10.41
C GLU A 78 30.12 1.22 8.94
N ALA A 79 29.09 1.30 8.08
CA ALA A 79 29.26 1.57 6.65
C ALA A 79 29.57 3.06 6.37
N TYR A 80 28.93 3.98 7.08
CA TYR A 80 29.01 5.43 6.86
C TYR A 80 29.16 6.18 8.19
N PRO A 81 30.37 6.23 8.79
CA PRO A 81 30.59 6.83 10.11
C PRO A 81 30.31 8.33 10.17
N ASN A 82 30.31 9.02 9.04
CA ASN A 82 30.16 10.48 8.93
C ASN A 82 28.69 10.95 8.71
N VAL A 83 27.68 10.05 8.78
CA VAL A 83 26.29 10.50 8.75
C VAL A 83 25.97 11.41 9.93
N LEU A 84 25.27 12.52 9.68
CA LEU A 84 25.00 13.55 10.68
C LEU A 84 24.13 13.01 11.83
N ALA A 85 23.07 12.30 11.48
CA ALA A 85 22.14 11.70 12.44
C ALA A 85 21.49 10.43 11.88
N VAL A 86 21.07 9.55 12.79
CA VAL A 86 20.29 8.34 12.47
C VAL A 86 19.11 8.29 13.42
N SER A 87 17.89 8.17 12.86
CA SER A 87 16.65 8.02 13.62
C SER A 87 15.79 6.90 13.09
N GLY A 88 14.89 6.38 13.91
CA GLY A 88 13.94 5.33 13.51
C GLY A 88 12.75 5.85 12.70
N PRO A 89 11.85 4.94 12.26
CA PRO A 89 10.63 5.35 11.59
C PRO A 89 9.74 6.17 12.54
N GLN A 90 9.04 7.18 12.01
CA GLN A 90 8.15 8.11 12.74
C GLN A 90 8.84 9.03 13.75
N ASP A 91 10.13 9.00 13.88
CA ASP A 91 10.87 9.91 14.73
C ASP A 91 11.14 11.25 13.98
N TYR A 92 10.03 11.89 13.58
CA TYR A 92 10.07 13.13 12.80
C TYR A 92 10.77 14.26 13.58
N GLN A 93 10.59 14.29 14.90
CA GLN A 93 11.23 15.29 15.75
C GLN A 93 12.75 15.19 15.68
N SER A 94 13.32 13.99 15.81
CA SER A 94 14.76 13.80 15.68
C SER A 94 15.28 14.18 14.30
N VAL A 95 14.50 13.93 13.23
CA VAL A 95 14.87 14.40 11.89
C VAL A 95 14.91 15.91 11.84
N MET A 96 13.88 16.59 12.34
CA MET A 96 13.83 18.06 12.36
C MET A 96 14.96 18.66 13.18
N GLU A 97 15.21 18.14 14.39
CA GLU A 97 16.32 18.56 15.25
C GLU A 97 17.68 18.42 14.55
N ALA A 98 17.90 17.31 13.83
CA ALA A 98 19.12 17.09 13.07
C ALA A 98 19.27 18.06 11.89
N VAL A 99 18.17 18.34 11.18
CA VAL A 99 18.16 19.35 10.10
C VAL A 99 18.46 20.73 10.68
N HIS A 100 17.79 21.14 11.76
CA HIS A 100 18.01 22.45 12.42
C HIS A 100 19.45 22.61 12.93
N ALA A 101 20.06 21.54 13.43
CA ALA A 101 21.46 21.56 13.86
C ALA A 101 22.43 21.75 12.69
N ALA A 102 22.11 21.18 11.53
CA ALA A 102 22.93 21.29 10.32
C ALA A 102 22.67 22.59 9.53
N LEU A 103 21.41 23.05 9.52
CA LEU A 103 20.95 24.22 8.79
C LEU A 103 19.81 24.90 9.58
N PRO A 104 20.06 25.99 10.30
CA PRO A 104 19.02 26.73 11.02
C PRO A 104 17.90 27.22 10.09
N PRO A 105 16.61 27.11 10.48
CA PRO A 105 15.49 27.46 9.63
C PRO A 105 15.50 28.98 9.30
N LYS A 106 15.19 29.28 8.05
CA LYS A 106 14.95 30.64 7.56
C LYS A 106 13.45 30.82 7.40
N HIS A 107 12.76 31.21 8.45
CA HIS A 107 11.32 31.40 8.40
C HIS A 107 10.96 32.60 7.51
N ASP A 108 10.23 32.35 6.41
CA ASP A 108 9.66 33.38 5.54
C ASP A 108 8.16 33.13 5.37
N PRO A 109 7.29 33.98 5.99
CA PRO A 109 5.85 33.76 5.98
C PRO A 109 5.20 33.83 4.57
N PHE A 110 5.92 34.31 3.56
CA PHE A 110 5.43 34.35 2.18
C PHE A 110 5.83 33.15 1.34
N VAL A 111 6.86 32.41 1.76
CA VAL A 111 7.37 31.21 1.08
C VAL A 111 6.89 29.93 1.75
N ASP A 112 6.57 29.99 3.04
CA ASP A 112 6.22 28.85 3.89
C ASP A 112 4.78 28.35 3.71
N LEU A 113 4.13 28.70 2.60
CA LEU A 113 2.78 28.25 2.28
C LEU A 113 2.79 26.78 1.90
N VAL A 114 2.13 25.97 2.73
CA VAL A 114 1.89 24.55 2.48
C VAL A 114 0.40 24.36 2.27
N PRO A 115 -0.02 23.58 1.27
CA PRO A 115 -1.43 23.24 1.10
C PRO A 115 -2.01 22.56 2.35
N ASP A 116 -3.29 22.76 2.63
CA ASP A 116 -3.98 22.15 3.81
C ASP A 116 -3.86 20.62 3.86
N TYR A 117 -3.64 19.98 2.71
CA TYR A 117 -3.44 18.53 2.58
C TYR A 117 -1.96 18.11 2.65
N GLY A 118 -1.03 19.04 2.86
CA GLY A 118 0.41 18.79 2.92
C GLY A 118 1.08 18.65 1.55
N ILE A 119 2.37 18.29 1.57
CA ILE A 119 3.12 17.94 0.36
C ILE A 119 2.86 16.47 0.05
N LYS A 120 2.59 16.18 -1.22
CA LYS A 120 2.38 14.83 -1.74
C LYS A 120 3.50 14.44 -2.70
N LEU A 121 3.97 13.21 -2.59
CA LEU A 121 4.91 12.59 -3.53
C LEU A 121 4.19 11.71 -4.57
N THR A 122 2.93 11.34 -4.30
CA THR A 122 2.08 10.66 -5.26
C THR A 122 1.54 11.63 -6.34
N PRO A 123 1.13 11.13 -7.50
CA PRO A 123 0.33 11.89 -8.45
C PRO A 123 -0.87 12.58 -7.78
N ARG A 124 -1.36 13.67 -8.40
CA ARG A 124 -2.38 14.52 -7.77
C ARG A 124 -3.69 13.79 -7.46
N HIS A 125 -4.06 12.81 -8.27
CA HIS A 125 -5.38 12.18 -8.26
C HIS A 125 -5.50 10.99 -7.28
N TYR A 126 -4.40 10.49 -6.67
CA TYR A 126 -4.50 9.52 -5.58
C TYR A 126 -3.59 9.87 -4.41
N ALA A 127 -3.90 9.33 -3.23
CA ALA A 127 -3.09 9.52 -2.02
C ALA A 127 -3.16 8.31 -1.10
N TYR A 128 -2.04 8.03 -0.42
CA TYR A 128 -2.03 7.07 0.67
C TYR A 128 -2.54 7.71 1.96
N LEU A 129 -3.48 7.06 2.62
CA LEU A 129 -4.07 7.46 3.89
C LEU A 129 -3.62 6.49 4.98
N LYS A 130 -2.60 6.86 5.75
CA LYS A 130 -2.09 6.02 6.84
C LYS A 130 -2.94 6.16 8.09
N ILE A 131 -3.60 5.08 8.51
CA ILE A 131 -4.58 5.08 9.61
C ILE A 131 -4.01 4.62 10.95
N SER A 132 -2.97 3.82 10.94
CA SER A 132 -2.27 3.36 12.14
C SER A 132 -0.81 3.05 11.85
N GLU A 133 -0.05 2.81 12.89
CA GLU A 133 1.36 2.45 12.85
C GLU A 133 1.62 1.26 13.74
N GLY A 134 2.68 0.47 13.41
CA GLY A 134 3.06 -0.71 14.18
C GLY A 134 2.12 -1.90 14.01
N CYS A 135 2.51 -3.04 14.59
CA CYS A 135 1.76 -4.29 14.47
C CYS A 135 1.93 -5.14 15.73
N ASN A 136 0.84 -5.73 16.20
CA ASN A 136 0.87 -6.61 17.38
C ASN A 136 1.01 -8.09 17.02
N HIS A 137 1.13 -8.44 15.73
CA HIS A 137 1.36 -9.83 15.32
C HIS A 137 2.78 -10.29 15.62
N HIS A 138 2.92 -11.59 15.81
CA HIS A 138 4.19 -12.28 16.02
C HIS A 138 4.45 -13.31 14.91
N CYS A 139 4.13 -12.96 13.65
CA CYS A 139 4.41 -13.82 12.49
C CYS A 139 5.89 -14.19 12.49
N SER A 140 6.20 -15.50 12.38
CA SER A 140 7.55 -15.99 12.59
C SER A 140 8.57 -15.50 11.56
N PHE A 141 8.12 -15.12 10.37
CA PHE A 141 8.94 -14.59 9.27
C PHE A 141 9.08 -13.06 9.28
N CYS A 142 8.43 -12.36 10.21
CA CYS A 142 8.27 -10.91 10.16
C CYS A 142 8.93 -10.21 11.36
N ILE A 143 9.59 -9.08 11.09
CA ILE A 143 10.25 -8.25 12.11
C ILE A 143 9.63 -6.85 12.26
N ILE A 144 8.47 -6.61 11.64
CA ILE A 144 7.79 -5.30 11.71
C ILE A 144 7.60 -4.80 13.14
N PRO A 145 7.14 -5.61 14.11
CA PRO A 145 6.99 -5.13 15.49
C PRO A 145 8.28 -4.61 16.13
N SER A 146 9.43 -5.18 15.79
CA SER A 146 10.73 -4.71 16.29
C SER A 146 11.17 -3.38 15.66
N MET A 147 10.78 -3.12 14.42
CA MET A 147 11.13 -1.90 13.71
C MET A 147 10.16 -0.75 13.98
N ARG A 148 8.85 -1.03 13.91
CA ARG A 148 7.79 -0.02 13.94
C ARG A 148 6.96 -0.02 15.24
N GLY A 149 7.29 -0.91 16.18
CA GLY A 149 6.63 -0.98 17.48
C GLY A 149 5.25 -1.65 17.44
N LYS A 150 4.53 -1.49 18.54
CA LYS A 150 3.16 -1.98 18.71
C LYS A 150 2.19 -1.11 17.93
N LEU A 151 0.99 -1.65 17.67
CA LEU A 151 -0.11 -0.94 17.05
C LEU A 151 -0.43 0.37 17.80
N VAL A 152 -0.47 1.46 17.05
CA VAL A 152 -0.94 2.78 17.49
C VAL A 152 -1.90 3.31 16.43
N SER A 153 -3.19 3.31 16.75
CA SER A 153 -4.24 3.79 15.84
C SER A 153 -4.41 5.31 15.96
N ARG A 154 -4.56 5.96 14.82
CA ARG A 154 -4.92 7.37 14.77
C ARG A 154 -6.41 7.52 15.09
N PRO A 155 -6.84 8.57 15.80
CA PRO A 155 -8.26 8.87 16.01
C PRO A 155 -9.02 8.96 14.69
N VAL A 156 -10.22 8.37 14.63
CA VAL A 156 -11.02 8.29 13.39
C VAL A 156 -11.35 9.67 12.82
N ASP A 157 -11.61 10.65 13.66
CA ASP A 157 -11.90 12.02 13.24
C ASP A 157 -10.72 12.72 12.58
N GLU A 158 -9.48 12.46 13.04
CA GLU A 158 -8.27 12.98 12.41
C GLU A 158 -8.05 12.37 11.02
N VAL A 159 -8.26 11.05 10.90
CA VAL A 159 -8.15 10.34 9.63
C VAL A 159 -9.19 10.85 8.63
N LEU A 160 -10.44 11.00 9.06
CA LEU A 160 -11.52 11.49 8.21
C LEU A 160 -11.32 12.96 7.78
N ARG A 161 -10.81 13.82 8.66
CA ARG A 161 -10.46 15.21 8.30
C ARG A 161 -9.29 15.27 7.31
N GLU A 162 -8.28 14.43 7.47
CA GLU A 162 -7.17 14.34 6.50
C GLU A 162 -7.70 13.88 5.14
N ALA A 163 -8.49 12.82 5.11
CA ALA A 163 -9.14 12.33 3.88
C ALA A 163 -9.97 13.40 3.18
N GLU A 164 -10.77 14.15 3.96
CA GLU A 164 -11.58 15.26 3.44
C GLU A 164 -10.71 16.37 2.81
N ARG A 165 -9.60 16.75 3.44
CA ARG A 165 -8.66 17.73 2.87
C ARG A 165 -8.02 17.23 1.57
N LEU A 166 -7.61 15.95 1.54
CA LEU A 166 -7.05 15.33 0.34
C LEU A 166 -8.04 15.36 -0.83
N VAL A 167 -9.30 14.96 -0.59
CA VAL A 167 -10.34 14.96 -1.63
C VAL A 167 -10.66 16.39 -2.10
N ARG A 168 -10.76 17.36 -1.20
CA ARG A 168 -10.89 18.78 -1.56
C ARG A 168 -9.69 19.30 -2.36
N GLY A 169 -8.49 18.76 -2.13
CA GLY A 169 -7.28 19.03 -2.90
C GLY A 169 -7.24 18.39 -4.29
N GLY A 170 -8.26 17.60 -4.65
CA GLY A 170 -8.40 16.98 -5.97
C GLY A 170 -8.01 15.50 -6.02
N VAL A 171 -7.80 14.85 -4.87
CA VAL A 171 -7.61 13.40 -4.80
C VAL A 171 -8.91 12.69 -5.17
N ARG A 172 -8.82 11.71 -6.07
CA ARG A 172 -9.92 10.89 -6.55
C ARG A 172 -9.88 9.46 -6.01
N GLU A 173 -8.74 9.03 -5.48
CA GLU A 173 -8.59 7.72 -4.86
C GLU A 173 -7.79 7.82 -3.56
N LEU A 174 -8.35 7.28 -2.48
CA LEU A 174 -7.73 7.14 -1.16
C LEU A 174 -7.30 5.68 -0.96
N LEU A 175 -6.00 5.46 -0.82
CA LEU A 175 -5.43 4.14 -0.53
C LEU A 175 -5.19 4.03 0.98
N VAL A 176 -6.04 3.30 1.68
CA VAL A 176 -5.96 3.13 3.13
C VAL A 176 -4.86 2.12 3.45
N VAL A 177 -3.85 2.56 4.20
CA VAL A 177 -2.65 1.77 4.50
C VAL A 177 -2.32 1.76 5.99
N SER A 178 -1.82 0.61 6.44
CA SER A 178 -1.13 0.43 7.73
C SER A 178 -0.31 -0.87 7.69
N GLN A 179 0.25 -1.32 8.81
CA GLN A 179 0.88 -2.65 8.88
C GLN A 179 -0.16 -3.76 9.04
N ASP A 180 -1.28 -3.47 9.70
CA ASP A 180 -2.49 -4.30 9.81
C ASP A 180 -3.71 -3.40 9.85
N THR A 181 -4.32 -3.21 8.71
CA THR A 181 -5.47 -2.32 8.54
C THR A 181 -6.71 -2.84 9.27
N SER A 182 -6.86 -4.14 9.38
CA SER A 182 -7.99 -4.78 10.08
C SER A 182 -7.94 -4.61 11.60
N ALA A 183 -6.75 -4.42 12.19
CA ALA A 183 -6.63 -4.20 13.64
C ALA A 183 -6.89 -2.75 14.08
N TYR A 184 -7.24 -1.85 13.16
CA TYR A 184 -7.47 -0.45 13.44
C TYR A 184 -8.44 -0.22 14.60
N GLY A 185 -7.99 0.50 15.61
CA GLY A 185 -8.77 0.90 16.79
C GLY A 185 -8.74 -0.08 17.97
N VAL A 186 -8.15 -1.28 17.82
CA VAL A 186 -8.08 -2.28 18.92
C VAL A 186 -7.33 -1.73 20.12
N ASP A 187 -6.22 -1.03 19.91
CA ASP A 187 -5.36 -0.45 20.95
C ASP A 187 -6.05 0.68 21.74
N VAL A 188 -6.95 1.42 21.10
CA VAL A 188 -7.76 2.50 21.71
C VAL A 188 -9.17 2.04 22.10
N LYS A 189 -9.42 0.72 22.14
CA LYS A 189 -10.72 0.11 22.51
C LYS A 189 -11.90 0.69 21.74
N TYR A 190 -11.69 0.95 20.45
CA TYR A 190 -12.69 1.53 19.55
C TYR A 190 -13.26 2.86 20.00
N ALA A 191 -12.44 3.74 20.58
CA ALA A 191 -12.84 5.06 21.07
C ALA A 191 -13.65 5.82 20.03
N GLU A 192 -14.72 6.46 20.49
CA GLU A 192 -15.62 7.24 19.66
C GLU A 192 -15.12 8.68 19.49
N LYS A 193 -15.28 9.25 18.30
CA LYS A 193 -14.95 10.63 17.96
C LYS A 193 -15.98 11.21 17.02
N MET A 194 -16.10 12.55 17.04
CA MET A 194 -17.04 13.30 16.21
C MET A 194 -16.39 13.79 14.92
N TRP A 195 -17.06 13.55 13.79
CA TRP A 195 -16.74 14.13 12.49
C TRP A 195 -18.05 14.51 11.77
N ARG A 196 -18.16 15.75 11.28
CA ARG A 196 -19.37 16.29 10.61
C ARG A 196 -20.65 16.03 11.40
N ASP A 197 -20.68 16.36 12.68
CA ASP A 197 -21.83 16.19 13.59
C ASP A 197 -22.32 14.73 13.79
N LYS A 198 -21.53 13.74 13.36
CA LYS A 198 -21.81 12.32 13.52
C LYS A 198 -20.71 11.64 14.32
N ALA A 199 -21.09 10.72 15.21
CA ALA A 199 -20.17 9.93 15.99
C ALA A 199 -19.68 8.71 15.20
N TYR A 200 -18.38 8.49 15.20
CA TYR A 200 -17.70 7.34 14.58
C TYR A 200 -16.82 6.65 15.61
N GLN A 201 -16.87 5.32 15.63
CA GLN A 201 -15.90 4.54 16.38
C GLN A 201 -14.57 4.48 15.61
N THR A 202 -13.45 4.53 16.35
CA THR A 202 -12.13 4.23 15.77
C THR A 202 -12.05 2.73 15.48
N ARG A 203 -12.70 2.28 14.40
CA ARG A 203 -12.86 0.90 13.96
C ARG A 203 -12.93 0.83 12.44
N LEU A 204 -12.42 -0.25 11.83
CA LEU A 204 -12.34 -0.41 10.38
C LEU A 204 -13.66 -0.13 9.67
N LYS A 205 -14.75 -0.80 10.04
CA LYS A 205 -16.07 -0.61 9.40
C LYS A 205 -16.55 0.83 9.49
N ALA A 206 -16.50 1.44 10.68
CA ALA A 206 -16.94 2.81 10.87
C ALA A 206 -16.08 3.83 10.10
N LEU A 207 -14.76 3.57 9.99
CA LEU A 207 -13.88 4.35 9.13
C LEU A 207 -14.29 4.23 7.65
N CYS A 208 -14.55 3.02 7.15
CA CYS A 208 -15.02 2.79 5.78
C CYS A 208 -16.35 3.52 5.52
N GLU A 209 -17.29 3.49 6.48
CA GLU A 209 -18.55 4.23 6.40
C GLU A 209 -18.33 5.74 6.29
N GLY A 210 -17.41 6.31 7.11
CA GLY A 210 -17.07 7.72 7.04
C GLY A 210 -16.36 8.11 5.74
N LEU A 211 -15.39 7.31 5.30
CA LEU A 211 -14.68 7.57 4.04
C LEU A 211 -15.61 7.49 2.82
N SER A 212 -16.62 6.61 2.86
CA SER A 212 -17.61 6.47 1.79
C SER A 212 -18.53 7.69 1.61
N GLU A 213 -18.52 8.64 2.54
CA GLU A 213 -19.21 9.92 2.41
C GLU A 213 -18.42 10.95 1.58
N LEU A 214 -17.19 10.62 1.19
CA LEU A 214 -16.34 11.47 0.35
C LEU A 214 -16.47 11.07 -1.13
N ASP A 215 -16.35 12.05 -2.03
CA ASP A 215 -16.41 11.82 -3.48
C ASP A 215 -15.05 11.31 -4.01
N ALA A 216 -14.66 10.12 -3.58
CA ALA A 216 -13.42 9.47 -3.99
C ALA A 216 -13.53 7.95 -3.87
N TRP A 217 -12.76 7.23 -4.68
CA TRP A 217 -12.53 5.82 -4.49
C TRP A 217 -11.78 5.56 -3.18
N VAL A 218 -12.20 4.55 -2.44
CA VAL A 218 -11.56 4.11 -1.20
C VAL A 218 -11.09 2.68 -1.36
N ARG A 219 -9.79 2.45 -1.37
CA ARG A 219 -9.16 1.13 -1.52
C ARG A 219 -8.50 0.68 -0.23
N MET A 220 -8.72 -0.58 0.14
CA MET A 220 -8.21 -1.16 1.39
C MET A 220 -6.97 -2.02 1.12
N HIS A 221 -5.85 -1.68 1.77
CA HIS A 221 -4.60 -2.44 1.68
C HIS A 221 -4.20 -3.06 3.02
N TYR A 222 -3.40 -4.14 2.97
CA TYR A 222 -2.78 -4.80 4.12
C TYR A 222 -3.79 -5.26 5.17
N VAL A 223 -4.85 -5.91 4.70
CA VAL A 223 -5.92 -6.45 5.55
C VAL A 223 -5.51 -7.83 6.08
N TYR A 224 -5.49 -8.01 7.38
CA TYR A 224 -5.30 -9.34 7.96
C TYR A 224 -6.63 -10.11 7.99
N PRO A 225 -6.68 -11.43 7.73
CA PRO A 225 -7.92 -12.19 7.54
C PRO A 225 -8.72 -12.46 8.81
N TYR A 226 -8.96 -11.45 9.64
CA TYR A 226 -9.88 -11.56 10.78
C TYR A 226 -11.34 -11.73 10.34
N PRO A 227 -12.18 -12.42 11.14
CA PRO A 227 -13.60 -12.58 10.79
C PRO A 227 -14.35 -11.27 10.59
N HIS A 228 -14.04 -10.22 11.36
CA HIS A 228 -14.72 -8.92 11.27
C HIS A 228 -14.39 -8.12 9.99
N VAL A 229 -13.45 -8.58 9.17
CA VAL A 229 -13.23 -8.03 7.82
C VAL A 229 -14.45 -8.30 6.94
N ASP A 230 -15.17 -9.37 7.19
CA ASP A 230 -16.39 -9.68 6.43
C ASP A 230 -17.47 -8.59 6.59
N ASP A 231 -17.41 -7.78 7.68
CA ASP A 231 -18.33 -6.66 7.94
C ASP A 231 -18.21 -5.50 6.93
N VAL A 232 -17.09 -5.40 6.19
CA VAL A 232 -16.89 -4.34 5.17
C VAL A 232 -17.31 -4.76 3.77
N VAL A 233 -17.48 -6.06 3.52
CA VAL A 233 -17.85 -6.58 2.19
C VAL A 233 -19.22 -6.06 1.71
N PRO A 234 -20.25 -5.90 2.55
CA PRO A 234 -21.49 -5.23 2.14
C PRO A 234 -21.28 -3.80 1.61
N LEU A 235 -20.36 -3.02 2.18
CA LEU A 235 -20.04 -1.68 1.67
C LEU A 235 -19.41 -1.71 0.28
N MET A 236 -18.66 -2.79 -0.03
CA MET A 236 -18.10 -3.05 -1.36
C MET A 236 -19.22 -3.38 -2.37
N ALA A 237 -20.15 -4.25 -1.97
CA ALA A 237 -21.33 -4.58 -2.80
C ALA A 237 -22.22 -3.36 -3.11
N GLU A 238 -22.29 -2.41 -2.18
CA GLU A 238 -23.00 -1.15 -2.34
C GLU A 238 -22.20 -0.08 -3.12
N ASN A 239 -20.98 -0.39 -3.58
CA ASN A 239 -20.02 0.54 -4.20
C ASN A 239 -19.70 1.78 -3.33
N ARG A 240 -19.80 1.67 -2.03
CA ARG A 240 -19.43 2.72 -1.07
C ARG A 240 -17.94 2.80 -0.84
N ILE A 241 -17.27 1.67 -0.93
CA ILE A 241 -15.81 1.54 -1.05
C ILE A 241 -15.52 0.60 -2.22
N LEU A 242 -14.31 0.63 -2.74
CA LEU A 242 -13.97 -0.25 -3.86
C LEU A 242 -14.11 -1.72 -3.49
N PRO A 243 -14.65 -2.56 -4.39
CA PRO A 243 -14.73 -4.01 -4.21
C PRO A 243 -13.34 -4.64 -4.39
N TYR A 244 -12.44 -4.33 -3.47
CA TYR A 244 -11.03 -4.71 -3.51
C TYR A 244 -10.53 -5.02 -2.11
N LEU A 245 -9.99 -6.24 -1.92
CA LEU A 245 -9.37 -6.70 -0.68
C LEU A 245 -7.93 -7.14 -0.95
N ASP A 246 -6.96 -6.38 -0.45
CA ASP A 246 -5.57 -6.83 -0.35
C ASP A 246 -5.35 -7.55 0.98
N ILE A 247 -5.37 -8.88 0.94
CA ILE A 247 -5.41 -9.74 2.10
C ILE A 247 -4.36 -10.86 1.97
N PRO A 248 -3.14 -10.69 2.49
CA PRO A 248 -2.08 -11.66 2.34
C PRO A 248 -2.36 -12.94 3.15
N PHE A 249 -2.72 -14.03 2.46
CA PHE A 249 -2.98 -15.33 3.07
C PHE A 249 -1.69 -16.06 3.49
N GLN A 250 -0.59 -15.79 2.80
CA GLN A 250 0.76 -16.31 3.03
C GLN A 250 0.96 -17.78 2.62
N HIS A 251 0.01 -18.67 2.90
CA HIS A 251 0.03 -20.09 2.56
C HIS A 251 -1.39 -20.69 2.61
N ALA A 252 -1.60 -21.90 2.07
CA ALA A 252 -2.84 -22.64 2.18
C ALA A 252 -2.78 -23.76 3.24
N SER A 253 -1.60 -24.41 3.44
CA SER A 253 -1.46 -25.48 4.42
C SER A 253 -1.67 -25.01 5.85
N PRO A 254 -2.61 -25.60 6.62
CA PRO A 254 -2.83 -25.27 8.01
C PRO A 254 -1.58 -25.49 8.90
N ARG A 255 -0.73 -26.46 8.57
CA ARG A 255 0.50 -26.72 9.32
C ARG A 255 1.52 -25.61 9.11
N ILE A 256 1.74 -25.20 7.87
CA ILE A 256 2.66 -24.10 7.54
C ILE A 256 2.17 -22.80 8.14
N LEU A 257 0.88 -22.48 8.05
CA LEU A 257 0.30 -21.28 8.68
C LEU A 257 0.48 -21.27 10.21
N ARG A 258 0.43 -22.42 10.87
CA ARG A 258 0.77 -22.53 12.32
C ARG A 258 2.25 -22.25 12.58
N LEU A 259 3.17 -22.77 11.75
CA LEU A 259 4.60 -22.47 11.82
C LEU A 259 4.88 -20.99 11.57
N MET A 260 4.15 -20.37 10.66
CA MET A 260 4.16 -18.93 10.41
C MET A 260 3.55 -18.09 11.53
N LYS A 261 2.94 -18.72 12.54
CA LYS A 261 2.17 -18.08 13.63
C LYS A 261 1.02 -17.22 13.09
N ARG A 262 0.27 -17.74 12.11
CA ARG A 262 -0.91 -17.10 11.51
C ARG A 262 -2.20 -17.92 11.74
N PRO A 263 -2.63 -18.12 12.99
CA PRO A 263 -3.74 -19.03 13.32
C PRO A 263 -5.09 -18.60 12.73
N GLY A 264 -5.33 -17.31 12.58
CA GLY A 264 -6.59 -16.78 12.05
C GLY A 264 -6.77 -16.96 10.53
N ALA A 265 -5.71 -17.39 9.82
CA ALA A 265 -5.75 -17.61 8.37
C ALA A 265 -6.07 -19.09 8.01
N VAL A 266 -6.07 -19.99 8.99
CA VAL A 266 -6.08 -21.45 8.75
C VAL A 266 -7.45 -21.99 8.42
N GLU A 267 -8.52 -21.39 8.93
CA GLU A 267 -9.83 -21.99 8.84
C GLU A 267 -10.71 -21.29 7.80
N LYS A 268 -11.16 -22.05 6.80
CA LYS A 268 -12.21 -21.64 5.87
C LYS A 268 -11.87 -20.48 4.93
N THR A 269 -10.59 -20.24 4.60
CA THR A 269 -10.19 -19.16 3.69
C THR A 269 -10.92 -19.26 2.35
N LEU A 270 -10.97 -20.45 1.76
CA LEU A 270 -11.68 -20.69 0.49
C LEU A 270 -13.18 -20.40 0.62
N GLU A 271 -13.83 -20.92 1.68
CA GLU A 271 -15.25 -20.67 1.97
C GLU A 271 -15.53 -19.17 2.13
N ARG A 272 -14.62 -18.43 2.77
CA ARG A 272 -14.74 -16.97 2.93
C ARG A 272 -14.64 -16.25 1.59
N VAL A 273 -13.65 -16.57 0.76
CA VAL A 273 -13.50 -15.98 -0.59
C VAL A 273 -14.77 -16.22 -1.42
N GLN A 274 -15.31 -17.44 -1.39
CA GLN A 274 -16.56 -17.78 -2.07
C GLN A 274 -17.76 -16.97 -1.52
N ASN A 275 -17.81 -16.78 -0.19
CA ASN A 275 -18.84 -15.97 0.45
C ASN A 275 -18.73 -14.48 0.09
N TRP A 276 -17.52 -13.92 0.06
CA TRP A 276 -17.30 -12.54 -0.37
C TRP A 276 -17.79 -12.31 -1.80
N ARG A 277 -17.48 -13.23 -2.73
CA ARG A 277 -17.97 -13.17 -4.13
C ARG A 277 -19.49 -13.30 -4.24
N ARG A 278 -20.13 -14.04 -3.33
CA ARG A 278 -21.61 -14.11 -3.30
C ARG A 278 -22.23 -12.79 -2.89
N ILE A 279 -21.61 -12.06 -1.96
CA ILE A 279 -22.09 -10.78 -1.46
C ILE A 279 -21.72 -9.63 -2.43
N ALA A 280 -20.50 -9.62 -2.92
CA ALA A 280 -19.95 -8.64 -3.84
C ALA A 280 -19.34 -9.36 -5.06
N PRO A 281 -20.13 -9.66 -6.11
CA PRO A 281 -19.67 -10.46 -7.26
C PRO A 281 -18.44 -9.89 -7.97
N ASP A 282 -18.28 -8.58 -7.98
CA ASP A 282 -17.19 -7.87 -8.63
C ASP A 282 -15.95 -7.71 -7.73
N ILE A 283 -15.93 -8.36 -6.55
CA ILE A 283 -14.82 -8.21 -5.62
C ILE A 283 -13.51 -8.76 -6.21
N THR A 284 -12.50 -7.92 -6.19
CA THR A 284 -11.12 -8.30 -6.50
C THR A 284 -10.41 -8.71 -5.21
N VAL A 285 -9.90 -9.92 -5.17
CA VAL A 285 -9.11 -10.41 -4.04
C VAL A 285 -7.64 -10.45 -4.45
N ARG A 286 -6.86 -9.57 -3.85
CA ARG A 286 -5.40 -9.54 -3.96
C ARG A 286 -4.79 -10.30 -2.79
N SER A 287 -3.78 -11.10 -3.05
CA SER A 287 -3.09 -11.83 -1.99
C SER A 287 -1.59 -11.97 -2.24
N THR A 288 -0.87 -12.29 -1.17
CA THR A 288 0.56 -12.57 -1.20
C THR A 288 0.83 -13.89 -0.50
N PHE A 289 1.76 -14.68 -1.06
CA PHE A 289 2.15 -15.98 -0.55
C PHE A 289 3.66 -16.09 -0.38
N ILE A 290 4.09 -17.01 0.50
CA ILE A 290 5.49 -17.36 0.70
C ILE A 290 5.62 -18.85 0.39
N VAL A 291 6.49 -19.18 -0.56
CA VAL A 291 6.83 -20.56 -0.93
C VAL A 291 8.21 -20.93 -0.39
N GLY A 292 8.43 -22.23 -0.14
CA GLY A 292 9.69 -22.71 0.42
C GLY A 292 9.93 -22.27 1.87
N PHE A 293 8.87 -22.07 2.63
CA PHE A 293 8.97 -21.78 4.07
C PHE A 293 9.62 -22.96 4.81
N PRO A 294 10.43 -22.73 5.87
CA PRO A 294 11.07 -23.82 6.61
C PRO A 294 10.09 -24.92 7.03
N GLY A 295 10.40 -26.14 6.65
CA GLY A 295 9.56 -27.31 6.86
C GLY A 295 8.43 -27.54 5.84
N GLU A 296 8.27 -26.70 4.83
CA GLU A 296 7.29 -26.91 3.75
C GLU A 296 7.64 -28.15 2.93
N THR A 297 6.71 -29.09 2.87
CA THR A 297 6.83 -30.32 2.07
C THR A 297 6.29 -30.09 0.66
N GLU A 298 6.64 -30.99 -0.28
CA GLU A 298 6.08 -30.95 -1.63
C GLU A 298 4.55 -31.12 -1.63
N ALA A 299 4.03 -32.01 -0.76
CA ALA A 299 2.57 -32.19 -0.65
C ALA A 299 1.84 -30.90 -0.22
N GLU A 300 2.43 -30.12 0.65
CA GLU A 300 1.85 -28.83 1.10
C GLU A 300 1.99 -27.75 0.05
N PHE A 301 3.02 -27.79 -0.75
CA PHE A 301 3.14 -26.93 -1.91
C PHE A 301 2.10 -27.27 -2.99
N GLU A 302 1.83 -28.57 -3.26
CA GLU A 302 0.75 -28.98 -4.13
C GLU A 302 -0.64 -28.60 -3.59
N GLU A 303 -0.85 -28.67 -2.27
CA GLU A 303 -2.06 -28.15 -1.61
C GLU A 303 -2.23 -26.65 -1.88
N LEU A 304 -1.12 -25.88 -1.86
CA LEU A 304 -1.13 -24.45 -2.17
C LEU A 304 -1.50 -24.18 -3.64
N LEU A 305 -0.98 -24.96 -4.60
CA LEU A 305 -1.36 -24.83 -6.01
C LEU A 305 -2.83 -25.19 -6.24
N SER A 306 -3.33 -26.24 -5.56
CA SER A 306 -4.76 -26.62 -5.61
C SER A 306 -5.65 -25.51 -5.04
N PHE A 307 -5.21 -24.86 -3.96
CA PHE A 307 -5.93 -23.71 -3.41
C PHE A 307 -6.05 -22.56 -4.42
N LEU A 308 -5.01 -22.27 -5.22
CA LEU A 308 -5.09 -21.24 -6.26
C LEU A 308 -6.17 -21.58 -7.30
N ASP A 309 -6.20 -22.86 -7.75
CA ASP A 309 -7.19 -23.33 -8.71
C ASP A 309 -8.63 -23.20 -8.18
N GLU A 310 -8.85 -23.48 -6.90
CA GLU A 310 -10.17 -23.39 -6.29
C GLU A 310 -10.57 -21.94 -5.93
N ALA A 311 -9.62 -21.17 -5.42
CA ALA A 311 -9.87 -19.81 -4.96
C ALA A 311 -9.97 -18.80 -6.12
N GLN A 312 -9.33 -19.07 -7.28
CA GLN A 312 -9.35 -18.18 -8.45
C GLN A 312 -9.11 -16.71 -8.07
N LEU A 313 -8.03 -16.47 -7.32
CA LEU A 313 -7.70 -15.12 -6.86
C LEU A 313 -7.31 -14.21 -8.03
N ASP A 314 -7.63 -12.92 -7.91
CA ASP A 314 -7.52 -11.98 -9.03
C ASP A 314 -6.09 -11.47 -9.22
N ARG A 315 -5.46 -11.01 -8.14
CA ARG A 315 -4.12 -10.44 -8.14
C ARG A 315 -3.28 -11.14 -7.07
N VAL A 316 -2.27 -11.89 -7.49
CA VAL A 316 -1.45 -12.69 -6.58
C VAL A 316 0.02 -12.51 -6.87
N GLY A 317 0.79 -12.21 -5.82
CA GLY A 317 2.24 -12.29 -5.82
C GLY A 317 2.74 -13.37 -4.87
N ALA A 318 3.89 -13.94 -5.16
CA ALA A 318 4.58 -14.85 -4.27
C ALA A 318 6.04 -14.45 -4.10
N PHE A 319 6.60 -14.84 -2.95
CA PHE A 319 8.02 -14.68 -2.63
C PHE A 319 8.58 -16.03 -2.20
N ALA A 320 9.79 -16.36 -2.67
CA ALA A 320 10.59 -17.41 -2.06
C ALA A 320 10.94 -16.98 -0.63
N TYR A 321 10.83 -17.90 0.34
CA TYR A 321 11.21 -17.58 1.72
C TYR A 321 12.67 -17.10 1.78
N SER A 322 12.85 -15.92 2.33
CA SER A 322 14.17 -15.34 2.64
C SER A 322 14.30 -15.16 4.16
N PRO A 323 15.37 -15.65 4.77
CA PRO A 323 15.62 -15.45 6.20
C PRO A 323 15.89 -13.95 6.45
N VAL A 324 15.08 -13.35 7.30
CA VAL A 324 15.23 -11.95 7.73
C VAL A 324 15.89 -11.97 9.12
N GLU A 325 16.93 -11.18 9.32
CA GLU A 325 17.61 -11.08 10.60
C GLU A 325 16.64 -10.72 11.74
N GLY A 326 16.65 -11.51 12.80
CA GLY A 326 15.74 -11.34 13.94
C GLY A 326 14.38 -12.06 13.80
N ALA A 327 14.05 -12.60 12.63
CA ALA A 327 12.84 -13.39 12.44
C ALA A 327 12.96 -14.78 13.09
N THR A 328 11.94 -15.19 13.87
CA THR A 328 11.98 -16.46 14.60
C THR A 328 11.90 -17.69 13.69
N ALA A 329 11.42 -17.54 12.46
CA ALA A 329 11.39 -18.60 11.46
C ALA A 329 12.79 -19.10 11.07
N ASN A 330 13.83 -18.29 11.25
CA ASN A 330 15.22 -18.68 10.96
C ASN A 330 15.71 -19.83 11.85
N ASN A 331 15.05 -20.07 12.98
CA ASN A 331 15.38 -21.15 13.92
C ASN A 331 14.56 -22.43 13.69
N LEU A 332 13.69 -22.45 12.68
CA LEU A 332 12.92 -23.64 12.33
C LEU A 332 13.83 -24.67 11.63
N PRO A 333 13.59 -25.97 11.88
CA PRO A 333 14.28 -27.04 11.17
C PRO A 333 13.78 -27.17 9.71
N ASP A 334 14.42 -28.07 8.97
CA ASP A 334 14.00 -28.51 7.64
C ASP A 334 13.95 -27.35 6.64
N LEU A 335 15.05 -26.60 6.55
CA LEU A 335 15.19 -25.52 5.56
C LEU A 335 15.06 -26.08 4.15
N VAL A 336 14.20 -25.45 3.36
CA VAL A 336 14.03 -25.80 1.94
C VAL A 336 15.24 -25.26 1.15
N PRO A 337 15.90 -26.12 0.31
CA PRO A 337 17.01 -25.70 -0.53
C PRO A 337 16.62 -24.55 -1.48
N GLU A 338 17.57 -23.68 -1.79
CA GLU A 338 17.29 -22.49 -2.61
C GLU A 338 16.75 -22.85 -4.00
N GLU A 339 17.30 -23.88 -4.63
CA GLU A 339 16.84 -24.36 -5.94
C GLU A 339 15.38 -24.80 -5.91
N VAL A 340 14.95 -25.45 -4.81
CA VAL A 340 13.56 -25.90 -4.61
C VAL A 340 12.64 -24.71 -4.38
N LYS A 341 13.07 -23.70 -3.63
CA LYS A 341 12.30 -22.47 -3.43
C LYS A 341 12.05 -21.74 -4.76
N GLN A 342 13.09 -21.61 -5.60
CA GLN A 342 12.98 -20.94 -6.89
C GLN A 342 12.10 -21.76 -7.87
N GLU A 343 12.23 -23.07 -7.86
CA GLU A 343 11.38 -23.97 -8.67
C GLU A 343 9.91 -23.85 -8.25
N ARG A 344 9.62 -23.87 -6.92
CA ARG A 344 8.25 -23.66 -6.41
C ARG A 344 7.71 -22.28 -6.75
N LEU A 345 8.53 -21.24 -6.65
CA LEU A 345 8.13 -19.88 -7.03
C LEU A 345 7.74 -19.82 -8.52
N ALA A 346 8.55 -20.42 -9.39
CA ALA A 346 8.26 -20.44 -10.82
C ALA A 346 6.93 -21.18 -11.12
N ARG A 347 6.72 -22.36 -10.56
CA ARG A 347 5.45 -23.13 -10.72
C ARG A 347 4.25 -22.37 -10.17
N PHE A 348 4.41 -21.72 -9.03
CA PHE A 348 3.35 -20.90 -8.42
C PHE A 348 2.95 -19.74 -9.36
N MET A 349 3.95 -18.99 -9.85
CA MET A 349 3.71 -17.83 -10.71
C MET A 349 3.15 -18.24 -12.09
N GLU A 350 3.62 -19.35 -12.67
CA GLU A 350 3.04 -19.92 -13.89
C GLU A 350 1.56 -20.27 -13.72
N LYS A 351 1.20 -20.95 -12.62
CA LYS A 351 -0.20 -21.26 -12.29
C LYS A 351 -1.02 -19.98 -12.15
N GLN A 352 -0.52 -18.99 -11.43
CA GLN A 352 -1.24 -17.74 -11.20
C GLN A 352 -1.40 -16.93 -12.48
N ALA A 353 -0.41 -16.91 -13.37
CA ALA A 353 -0.50 -16.24 -14.66
C ALA A 353 -1.67 -16.81 -15.51
N GLN A 354 -1.84 -18.13 -15.52
CA GLN A 354 -2.97 -18.77 -16.21
C GLN A 354 -4.33 -18.36 -15.61
N ILE A 355 -4.42 -18.29 -14.27
CA ILE A 355 -5.64 -17.85 -13.58
C ILE A 355 -5.91 -16.37 -13.89
N SER A 356 -4.90 -15.52 -13.82
CA SER A 356 -5.01 -14.10 -14.12
C SER A 356 -5.49 -13.86 -15.55
N ALA A 357 -4.87 -14.50 -16.55
CA ALA A 357 -5.26 -14.40 -17.95
C ALA A 357 -6.73 -14.79 -18.16
N SER A 358 -7.17 -15.93 -17.60
CA SER A 358 -8.57 -16.38 -17.72
C SER A 358 -9.56 -15.39 -17.09
N ARG A 359 -9.20 -14.82 -15.94
CA ARG A 359 -10.07 -13.84 -15.25
C ARG A 359 -10.13 -12.51 -15.96
N LEU A 360 -9.05 -12.08 -16.62
CA LEU A 360 -9.02 -10.84 -17.42
C LEU A 360 -9.75 -11.05 -18.75
N GLU A 361 -9.57 -12.19 -19.41
CA GLU A 361 -10.31 -12.56 -20.62
C GLU A 361 -11.84 -12.51 -20.38
N ALA A 362 -12.32 -12.93 -19.23
CA ALA A 362 -13.73 -12.86 -18.87
C ALA A 362 -14.28 -11.42 -18.75
N LYS A 363 -13.42 -10.40 -18.74
CA LYS A 363 -13.82 -8.97 -18.74
C LYS A 363 -13.99 -8.40 -20.14
N ILE A 364 -13.56 -9.10 -21.20
CA ILE A 364 -13.74 -8.64 -22.58
C ILE A 364 -15.24 -8.48 -22.88
N GLY A 365 -15.61 -7.37 -23.49
CA GLY A 365 -17.00 -6.99 -23.78
C GLY A 365 -17.74 -6.37 -22.59
N THR A 366 -17.09 -6.18 -21.43
CA THR A 366 -17.67 -5.46 -20.31
C THR A 366 -17.24 -3.99 -20.30
N VAL A 367 -18.03 -3.13 -19.65
CA VAL A 367 -17.68 -1.74 -19.42
C VAL A 367 -17.10 -1.59 -18.01
N GLN A 368 -15.89 -1.04 -17.91
CA GLN A 368 -15.19 -0.78 -16.65
C GLN A 368 -15.08 0.72 -16.42
N GLN A 369 -15.44 1.18 -15.21
CA GLN A 369 -15.11 2.55 -14.80
C GLN A 369 -13.62 2.60 -14.43
N CYS A 370 -12.87 3.48 -15.08
CA CYS A 370 -11.43 3.63 -14.92
C CYS A 370 -11.06 5.05 -14.46
N LEU A 371 -9.97 5.15 -13.69
CA LEU A 371 -9.33 6.41 -13.33
C LEU A 371 -8.09 6.61 -14.20
N VAL A 372 -8.03 7.71 -14.96
CA VAL A 372 -6.92 8.00 -15.88
C VAL A 372 -5.68 8.44 -15.09
N ASP A 373 -4.57 7.71 -15.22
CA ASP A 373 -3.31 7.99 -14.55
C ASP A 373 -2.32 8.78 -15.43
N ALA A 374 -2.29 8.49 -16.74
CA ALA A 374 -1.41 9.16 -17.70
C ALA A 374 -2.04 9.21 -19.10
N ILE A 375 -1.55 10.13 -19.94
CA ILE A 375 -1.91 10.23 -21.36
C ILE A 375 -0.60 10.36 -22.14
N GLU A 376 -0.37 9.43 -23.07
CA GLU A 376 0.85 9.32 -23.85
C GLU A 376 0.50 9.21 -25.35
N GLY A 377 0.42 10.37 -26.02
CA GLY A 377 -0.01 10.43 -27.42
C GLY A 377 -1.45 9.97 -27.60
N ASP A 378 -1.65 8.93 -28.39
CA ASP A 378 -2.98 8.38 -28.73
C ASP A 378 -3.49 7.35 -27.71
N ILE A 379 -2.68 7.03 -26.71
CA ILE A 379 -3.01 6.05 -25.67
C ILE A 379 -3.11 6.75 -24.31
N ALA A 380 -4.12 6.39 -23.53
CA ALA A 380 -4.17 6.74 -22.12
C ALA A 380 -4.00 5.49 -21.26
N VAL A 381 -3.28 5.65 -20.17
CA VAL A 381 -3.11 4.63 -19.14
C VAL A 381 -4.04 4.94 -17.98
N ALA A 382 -4.83 3.96 -17.59
CA ALA A 382 -5.83 4.10 -16.54
C ALA A 382 -5.83 2.86 -15.64
N ARG A 383 -6.55 2.92 -14.53
CA ARG A 383 -6.79 1.77 -13.64
C ARG A 383 -8.28 1.59 -13.41
N SER A 384 -8.69 0.33 -13.39
CA SER A 384 -10.05 -0.04 -13.00
C SER A 384 -10.20 -0.11 -11.46
N LYS A 385 -11.41 -0.37 -11.00
CA LYS A 385 -11.68 -0.63 -9.57
C LYS A 385 -10.89 -1.83 -9.04
N ALA A 386 -10.44 -2.73 -9.91
CA ALA A 386 -9.69 -3.94 -9.59
C ALA A 386 -8.18 -3.71 -9.44
N ASP A 387 -7.67 -2.51 -9.76
CA ASP A 387 -6.24 -2.29 -9.95
C ASP A 387 -5.73 -1.16 -9.04
N ALA A 388 -4.84 -1.51 -8.10
CA ALA A 388 -4.14 -0.55 -7.25
C ALA A 388 -2.94 0.04 -8.01
N PRO A 389 -2.60 1.33 -7.79
CA PRO A 389 -1.47 1.95 -8.46
C PRO A 389 -0.15 1.22 -8.13
N GLU A 390 0.74 1.12 -9.12
CA GLU A 390 2.12 0.63 -9.02
C GLU A 390 2.27 -0.89 -8.77
N ILE A 391 1.21 -1.62 -8.39
CA ILE A 391 1.32 -3.02 -7.95
C ILE A 391 0.38 -4.00 -8.66
N ASP A 392 -0.63 -3.53 -9.36
CA ASP A 392 -1.58 -4.35 -10.11
C ASP A 392 -1.50 -4.01 -11.61
N GLY A 393 -2.48 -4.49 -12.40
CA GLY A 393 -2.52 -4.25 -13.83
C GLY A 393 -3.03 -2.86 -14.21
N LEU A 394 -3.00 -2.58 -15.48
CA LEU A 394 -3.41 -1.33 -16.11
C LEU A 394 -4.58 -1.55 -17.08
N VAL A 395 -5.23 -0.47 -17.44
CA VAL A 395 -6.19 -0.41 -18.55
C VAL A 395 -5.65 0.56 -19.60
N HIS A 396 -5.28 0.05 -20.76
CA HIS A 396 -4.77 0.83 -21.88
C HIS A 396 -5.93 1.27 -22.76
N ILE A 397 -6.21 2.59 -22.81
CA ILE A 397 -7.29 3.18 -23.59
C ILE A 397 -6.72 3.56 -24.95
N GLN A 398 -7.20 2.90 -26.03
CA GLN A 398 -6.61 2.96 -27.37
C GLN A 398 -7.11 4.12 -28.23
N ASN A 399 -8.25 4.73 -27.88
CA ASN A 399 -8.86 5.84 -28.60
C ASN A 399 -8.76 7.19 -27.85
N ALA A 400 -7.68 7.39 -27.11
CA ALA A 400 -7.52 8.57 -26.25
C ALA A 400 -7.49 9.90 -27.03
N ASP A 401 -7.11 9.88 -28.31
CA ASP A 401 -7.13 11.01 -29.24
C ASP A 401 -8.55 11.41 -29.66
N GLN A 402 -9.51 10.48 -29.57
CA GLN A 402 -10.91 10.69 -30.02
C GLN A 402 -11.80 11.14 -28.87
N VAL A 403 -11.36 11.01 -27.64
CA VAL A 403 -12.10 11.41 -26.44
C VAL A 403 -11.26 12.39 -25.63
N ALA A 404 -11.86 13.51 -25.21
CA ALA A 404 -11.16 14.52 -24.41
C ALA A 404 -10.91 14.04 -22.98
N LEU A 405 -9.93 13.15 -22.79
CA LEU A 405 -9.53 12.60 -21.51
C LEU A 405 -8.61 13.56 -20.74
N ARG A 406 -8.65 13.48 -19.41
CA ARG A 406 -7.72 14.19 -18.52
C ARG A 406 -7.24 13.28 -17.41
N VAL A 407 -5.97 13.43 -17.03
CA VAL A 407 -5.40 12.74 -15.88
C VAL A 407 -6.19 13.07 -14.60
N GLY A 408 -6.57 12.05 -13.86
CA GLY A 408 -7.37 12.16 -12.64
C GLY A 408 -8.88 12.20 -12.86
N GLU A 409 -9.37 12.03 -14.07
CA GLU A 409 -10.80 11.89 -14.36
C GLU A 409 -11.22 10.42 -14.45
N PHE A 410 -12.47 10.17 -14.10
CA PHE A 410 -13.10 8.87 -14.33
C PHE A 410 -13.66 8.78 -15.74
N VAL A 411 -13.46 7.64 -16.38
CA VAL A 411 -13.96 7.32 -17.71
C VAL A 411 -14.50 5.89 -17.73
N ASP A 412 -15.59 5.68 -18.47
CA ASP A 412 -16.10 4.33 -18.75
C ASP A 412 -15.38 3.80 -20.01
N VAL A 413 -14.79 2.59 -19.88
CA VAL A 413 -14.01 1.94 -20.94
C VAL A 413 -14.65 0.60 -21.27
N GLU A 414 -14.96 0.38 -22.56
CA GLU A 414 -15.35 -0.94 -23.06
C GLU A 414 -14.10 -1.76 -23.32
N ILE A 415 -13.96 -2.89 -22.62
CA ILE A 415 -12.79 -3.76 -22.70
C ILE A 415 -12.88 -4.59 -23.99
N THR A 416 -11.86 -4.52 -24.82
CA THR A 416 -11.79 -5.21 -26.12
C THR A 416 -10.78 -6.35 -26.14
N GLU A 417 -9.71 -6.25 -25.35
CA GLU A 417 -8.62 -7.22 -25.29
C GLU A 417 -8.05 -7.33 -23.86
N SER A 418 -7.33 -8.41 -23.58
CA SER A 418 -6.58 -8.61 -22.33
C SER A 418 -5.33 -9.44 -22.59
N ASP A 419 -4.32 -9.27 -21.71
CA ASP A 419 -3.21 -10.22 -21.57
C ASP A 419 -3.22 -10.84 -20.16
N GLU A 420 -2.08 -11.32 -19.65
CA GLU A 420 -1.99 -11.93 -18.31
C GLU A 420 -2.04 -10.90 -17.17
N HIS A 421 -1.85 -9.62 -17.45
CA HIS A 421 -1.77 -8.57 -16.43
C HIS A 421 -2.69 -7.39 -16.68
N ASP A 422 -2.84 -6.98 -17.95
CA ASP A 422 -3.46 -5.74 -18.35
C ASP A 422 -4.73 -5.93 -19.20
N LEU A 423 -5.53 -4.87 -19.26
CA LEU A 423 -6.72 -4.77 -20.08
C LEU A 423 -6.51 -3.70 -21.15
N TYR A 424 -7.15 -3.87 -22.30
CA TYR A 424 -7.15 -2.92 -23.40
C TYR A 424 -8.59 -2.60 -23.79
N GLY A 425 -8.86 -1.36 -24.19
CA GLY A 425 -10.22 -0.99 -24.57
C GLY A 425 -10.35 0.43 -25.06
N ASP A 426 -11.58 0.80 -25.36
CA ASP A 426 -11.94 2.10 -25.89
C ASP A 426 -12.78 2.89 -24.88
N ALA A 427 -12.41 4.15 -24.67
CA ALA A 427 -13.19 5.07 -23.86
C ALA A 427 -14.55 5.32 -24.53
N LEU A 428 -15.60 5.20 -23.75
CA LEU A 428 -16.95 5.56 -24.19
C LEU A 428 -17.13 7.08 -24.13
N PRO A 429 -17.91 7.67 -25.06
CA PRO A 429 -18.28 9.07 -24.97
C PRO A 429 -18.91 9.36 -23.61
N PRO A 430 -18.64 10.53 -23.01
CA PRO A 430 -19.25 10.87 -21.73
C PRO A 430 -20.77 10.82 -21.90
N THR A 431 -21.40 9.84 -21.23
CA THR A 431 -22.85 9.86 -21.09
C THR A 431 -23.20 11.17 -20.40
N THR A 432 -24.04 11.98 -21.02
CA THR A 432 -24.56 13.21 -20.40
C THR A 432 -25.30 12.84 -19.11
N ARG A 433 -24.54 12.66 -18.02
CA ARG A 433 -25.16 12.67 -16.69
C ARG A 433 -25.69 14.08 -16.49
N PRO A 434 -26.97 14.26 -16.11
CA PRO A 434 -27.46 15.58 -15.79
C PRO A 434 -26.51 16.17 -14.75
N ALA A 435 -26.02 17.38 -15.02
CA ALA A 435 -25.16 18.11 -14.10
C ALA A 435 -25.89 18.12 -12.74
N PHE A 436 -25.26 17.55 -11.72
CA PHE A 436 -25.74 17.72 -10.34
C PHE A 436 -25.69 19.21 -10.08
N ASP A 437 -26.87 19.82 -9.94
CA ASP A 437 -27.01 21.20 -9.48
C ASP A 437 -26.27 21.34 -8.15
N LEU A 438 -25.12 21.97 -8.19
CA LEU A 438 -24.46 22.47 -6.99
C LEU A 438 -25.37 23.55 -6.39
N LYS A 439 -26.28 23.14 -5.52
CA LYS A 439 -26.88 24.08 -4.59
C LYS A 439 -25.80 24.49 -3.61
N VAL A 440 -25.19 25.63 -3.90
CA VAL A 440 -24.40 26.40 -2.94
C VAL A 440 -25.34 26.76 -1.80
N LEU A 441 -25.07 26.19 -0.62
CA LEU A 441 -25.59 26.65 0.67
C LEU A 441 -24.48 27.32 1.44
#